data_604252879aa449984aa18245c8069be9
#
_entry.id   604252879aa449984aa18245c8069be9
#
_cell.length_a   1.000
_cell.length_b   1.000
_cell.length_c   1.000
_cell.angle_alpha   90.00
_cell.angle_beta   90.00
_cell.angle_gamma   90.00
#
_symmetry.space_group_name_H-M   'P 1'
#
loop_
_entity.id
_entity.type
_entity.pdbx_description
1 polymer ?
#
loop_
_entity_poly.entity_id
_entity_poly.type
_entity_poly.pdbx_seq_one_letter_code
_entity_poly.pdbx_strand_id
1 'polypeptide(L)'
;MCQPFPPSDEELRVAILAAFTANAQTASADLRVGVLNNIAHLAGAATSLEIRSTAEELAKNVRGLRGVINRIEAPGAPSPARRIDLIEKGE
;
A
#
# COMPACT_ATOMS: atom_id res chain seq x y z
N MET A 1 -15.89 -6.92 -18.37
CA MET A 1 -16.42 -7.94 -17.65
C MET A 1 -16.42 -7.70 -16.18
N CYS A 2 -17.53 -7.78 -15.55
CA CYS A 2 -17.61 -7.50 -14.16
C CYS A 2 -17.36 -8.72 -13.33
N GLN A 3 -16.69 -8.55 -12.23
CA GLN A 3 -16.53 -9.62 -11.29
C GLN A 3 -17.68 -9.64 -10.35
N PRO A 4 -18.36 -10.73 -10.19
CA PRO A 4 -19.47 -10.80 -9.26
C PRO A 4 -19.03 -10.86 -7.79
N PHE A 5 -17.76 -11.07 -7.53
CA PHE A 5 -17.26 -11.19 -6.18
C PHE A 5 -16.28 -10.09 -5.88
N PRO A 6 -16.11 -9.74 -4.62
CA PRO A 6 -15.06 -8.79 -4.29
C PRO A 6 -13.70 -9.37 -4.66
N PRO A 7 -12.71 -8.53 -4.91
CA PRO A 7 -11.39 -9.03 -5.26
C PRO A 7 -10.77 -9.80 -4.10
N SER A 8 -10.02 -10.82 -4.45
CA SER A 8 -9.30 -11.59 -3.44
C SER A 8 -8.08 -10.82 -2.97
N ASP A 9 -7.50 -11.28 -1.87
CA ASP A 9 -6.28 -10.65 -1.37
C ASP A 9 -5.18 -10.67 -2.44
N GLU A 10 -5.08 -11.76 -3.17
CA GLU A 10 -4.05 -11.84 -4.21
C GLU A 10 -4.33 -10.87 -5.34
N GLU A 11 -5.57 -10.70 -5.72
CA GLU A 11 -5.91 -9.74 -6.76
C GLU A 11 -5.62 -8.31 -6.30
N LEU A 12 -5.85 -8.03 -5.04
CA LEU A 12 -5.54 -6.72 -4.50
C LEU A 12 -4.04 -6.49 -4.48
N ARG A 13 -3.27 -7.50 -4.12
CA ARG A 13 -1.83 -7.40 -4.11
C ARG A 13 -1.29 -7.09 -5.50
N VAL A 14 -1.79 -7.80 -6.49
CA VAL A 14 -1.36 -7.58 -7.86
C VAL A 14 -1.72 -6.16 -8.32
N ALA A 15 -2.91 -5.69 -7.94
CA ALA A 15 -3.33 -4.35 -8.33
C ALA A 15 -2.43 -3.29 -7.71
N ILE A 16 -2.03 -3.47 -6.46
CA ILE A 16 -1.14 -2.52 -5.82
C ILE A 16 0.24 -2.54 -6.49
N LEU A 17 0.75 -3.73 -6.77
CA LEU A 17 2.04 -3.84 -7.44
C LEU A 17 2.01 -3.20 -8.82
N ALA A 18 0.90 -3.37 -9.54
CA ALA A 18 0.76 -2.74 -10.84
C ALA A 18 0.77 -1.22 -10.71
N ALA A 19 0.12 -0.68 -9.69
CA ALA A 19 0.12 0.75 -9.47
C ALA A 19 1.51 1.26 -9.14
N PHE A 20 2.26 0.51 -8.32
CA PHE A 20 3.61 0.89 -7.99
C PHE A 20 4.52 0.87 -9.22
N THR A 21 4.35 -0.14 -10.06
CA THR A 21 5.17 -0.26 -11.26
C THR A 21 4.88 0.87 -12.24
N ALA A 22 3.64 1.31 -12.28
CA ALA A 22 3.25 2.36 -13.22
C ALA A 22 3.70 3.75 -12.77
N ASN A 23 4.11 3.89 -11.53
CA ASN A 23 4.53 5.19 -11.00
C ASN A 23 6.05 5.24 -10.93
N ALA A 24 6.65 6.22 -11.56
CA ALA A 24 8.11 6.28 -11.66
C ALA A 24 8.79 6.33 -10.29
N GLN A 25 8.17 7.00 -9.33
CA GLN A 25 8.78 7.10 -8.01
C GLN A 25 8.77 5.78 -7.27
N THR A 26 7.66 5.08 -7.31
CA THR A 26 7.56 3.82 -6.57
C THR A 26 8.18 2.66 -7.34
N ALA A 27 8.23 2.75 -8.66
CA ALA A 27 8.80 1.67 -9.45
C ALA A 27 10.28 1.46 -9.17
N SER A 28 10.99 2.53 -8.82
CA SER A 28 12.41 2.41 -8.55
C SER A 28 12.72 2.15 -7.08
N ALA A 29 11.72 2.11 -6.24
CA ALA A 29 11.91 1.85 -4.82
C ALA A 29 11.81 0.35 -4.55
N ASP A 30 12.43 -0.08 -3.47
CA ASP A 30 12.40 -1.49 -3.10
C ASP A 30 11.21 -1.72 -2.19
N LEU A 31 10.04 -1.85 -2.77
CA LEU A 31 8.79 -1.97 -2.02
C LEU A 31 8.23 -3.37 -2.12
N ARG A 32 7.61 -3.80 -1.04
CA ARG A 32 6.98 -5.10 -0.96
C ARG A 32 5.54 -4.92 -0.51
N VAL A 33 4.68 -5.75 -1.00
CA VAL A 33 3.26 -5.66 -0.73
C VAL A 33 2.71 -7.02 -0.35
N GLY A 34 1.95 -7.05 0.71
CA GLY A 34 1.15 -8.22 1.05
C GLY A 34 -0.24 -7.75 1.36
N VAL A 35 -1.22 -8.60 1.15
CA VAL A 35 -2.60 -8.27 1.51
C VAL A 35 -3.17 -9.44 2.29
N LEU A 36 -3.75 -9.13 3.43
CA LEU A 36 -4.36 -10.13 4.27
C LEU A 36 -5.67 -9.57 4.79
N ASN A 37 -6.75 -10.26 4.54
CA ASN A 37 -8.08 -9.83 4.98
C ASN A 37 -8.40 -8.43 4.48
N ASN A 38 -8.03 -8.16 3.25
CA ASN A 38 -8.29 -6.88 2.59
C ASN A 38 -7.54 -5.70 3.23
N ILE A 39 -6.50 -5.98 3.99
CA ILE A 39 -5.64 -4.95 4.53
C ILE A 39 -4.28 -5.09 3.88
N ALA A 40 -3.82 -4.01 3.26
CA ALA A 40 -2.53 -4.04 2.58
C ALA A 40 -1.42 -3.77 3.57
N HIS A 41 -0.35 -4.53 3.45
CA HIS A 41 0.85 -4.34 4.25
C HIS A 41 1.96 -3.93 3.31
N LEU A 42 2.42 -2.71 3.47
CA LEU A 42 3.50 -2.18 2.63
C LEU A 42 4.78 -2.21 3.44
N ALA A 43 5.85 -2.66 2.81
CA ALA A 43 7.14 -2.75 3.47
C ALA A 43 8.23 -2.45 2.46
N GLY A 44 9.45 -2.33 2.94
CA GLY A 44 10.59 -2.06 2.09
C GLY A 44 11.22 -0.73 2.45
N ALA A 45 11.89 -0.13 1.50
CA ALA A 45 12.64 1.09 1.74
C ALA A 45 12.41 2.08 0.61
N ALA A 46 12.25 3.33 0.98
CA ALA A 46 12.15 4.43 0.04
C ALA A 46 13.21 5.45 0.39
N THR A 47 13.63 6.24 -0.59
CA THR A 47 14.67 7.22 -0.36
C THR A 47 14.13 8.54 0.16
N SER A 48 12.83 8.71 0.21
CA SER A 48 12.26 9.95 0.72
C SER A 48 10.87 9.68 1.28
N LEU A 49 10.41 10.60 2.11
CA LEU A 49 9.05 10.53 2.62
C LEU A 49 8.04 10.69 1.51
N GLU A 50 8.39 11.42 0.48
CA GLU A 50 7.49 11.63 -0.62
C GLU A 50 7.15 10.32 -1.33
N ILE A 51 8.16 9.49 -1.56
CA ILE A 51 7.94 8.19 -2.19
C ILE A 51 7.09 7.32 -1.27
N ARG A 52 7.37 7.36 0.03
CA ARG A 52 6.61 6.60 1.00
C ARG A 52 5.14 7.01 0.99
N SER A 53 4.89 8.31 0.95
CA SER A 53 3.52 8.83 0.91
C SER A 53 2.84 8.47 -0.40
N THR A 54 3.56 8.55 -1.50
CA THR A 54 3.00 8.20 -2.80
C THR A 54 2.58 6.74 -2.82
N ALA A 55 3.42 5.87 -2.27
CA ALA A 55 3.08 4.45 -2.22
C ALA A 55 1.81 4.23 -1.41
N GLU A 56 1.68 4.90 -0.29
CA GLU A 56 0.50 4.77 0.53
C GLU A 56 -0.75 5.26 -0.21
N GLU A 57 -0.65 6.38 -0.90
CA GLU A 57 -1.76 6.90 -1.67
C GLU A 57 -2.18 5.94 -2.78
N LEU A 58 -1.21 5.40 -3.48
CA LEU A 58 -1.52 4.46 -4.54
C LEU A 58 -2.24 3.23 -3.99
N ALA A 59 -1.78 2.74 -2.86
CA ALA A 59 -2.42 1.58 -2.25
C ALA A 59 -3.84 1.91 -1.81
N LYS A 60 -4.03 3.08 -1.23
CA LYS A 60 -5.35 3.46 -0.75
C LYS A 60 -6.36 3.62 -1.87
N ASN A 61 -5.89 3.89 -3.07
CA ASN A 61 -6.78 4.04 -4.20
C ASN A 61 -7.21 2.72 -4.84
N VAL A 62 -6.68 1.62 -4.39
CA VAL A 62 -7.08 0.32 -4.91
C VAL A 62 -8.40 -0.06 -4.26
N ARG A 63 -9.41 -0.35 -5.10
CA ARG A 63 -10.71 -0.69 -4.59
C ARG A 63 -10.71 -2.03 -3.92
N GLY A 64 -11.41 -2.14 -2.84
CA GLY A 64 -11.56 -3.38 -2.11
C GLY A 64 -10.72 -3.46 -0.85
N LEU A 65 -9.78 -2.55 -0.67
CA LEU A 65 -8.98 -2.57 0.54
C LEU A 65 -9.73 -1.92 1.68
N ARG A 66 -9.56 -2.48 2.87
CA ARG A 66 -10.16 -1.94 4.07
C ARG A 66 -9.20 -1.06 4.83
N GLY A 67 -7.92 -1.19 4.60
CA GLY A 67 -6.93 -0.40 5.27
C GLY A 67 -5.55 -0.64 4.69
N VAL A 68 -4.60 0.18 5.09
CA VAL A 68 -3.22 0.08 4.65
C VAL A 68 -2.33 0.25 5.87
N ILE A 69 -1.42 -0.68 6.04
CA ILE A 69 -0.39 -0.58 7.07
C ILE A 69 0.90 -0.25 6.35
N ASN A 70 1.42 0.95 6.58
CA ASN A 70 2.59 1.42 5.85
C ASN A 70 3.82 1.27 6.72
N ARG A 71 4.62 0.26 6.42
CA ARG A 71 5.86 0.01 7.13
C ARG A 71 7.08 0.31 6.27
N ILE A 72 6.90 1.10 5.24
CA ILE A 72 8.01 1.47 4.37
C ILE A 72 8.93 2.39 5.15
N GLU A 73 10.21 2.09 5.13
CA GLU A 73 11.21 2.90 5.80
C GLU A 73 11.65 4.02 4.90
N ALA A 74 11.75 5.20 5.44
CA ALA A 74 12.24 6.36 4.71
C ALA A 74 12.79 7.35 5.72
N PRO A 75 13.70 8.23 5.30
CA PRO A 75 14.26 9.21 6.23
C PRO A 75 13.15 10.08 6.81
N GLY A 76 13.10 10.19 8.12
CA GLY A 76 12.11 11.00 8.79
C GLY A 76 10.77 10.35 9.01
N ALA A 77 10.60 9.10 8.58
CA ALA A 77 9.32 8.42 8.77
C ALA A 77 9.14 8.01 10.23
N PRO A 78 7.89 7.97 10.70
CA PRO A 78 7.65 7.51 12.07
C PRO A 78 7.90 6.01 12.15
N SER A 79 8.04 5.53 13.38
CA SER A 79 8.27 4.11 13.60
C SER A 79 7.10 3.32 13.05
N PRO A 80 7.35 2.36 12.18
CA PRO A 80 6.25 1.61 11.57
C PRO A 80 5.48 0.76 12.56
N ALA A 81 6.06 0.42 13.67
CA ALA A 81 5.40 -0.45 14.61
C ALA A 81 4.26 0.22 15.34
N ARG A 82 4.14 1.53 15.24
CA ARG A 82 3.14 2.23 15.99
C ARG A 82 1.97 2.71 15.22
N ARG A 83 1.92 2.59 13.92
CA ARG A 83 0.89 3.23 13.13
C ARG A 83 0.17 2.27 12.24
N ILE A 84 -1.14 2.31 12.29
CA ILE A 84 -2.00 1.60 11.38
C ILE A 84 -2.94 2.62 10.80
N ASP A 85 -2.90 2.77 9.48
CA ASP A 85 -3.74 3.71 8.81
C ASP A 85 -4.89 2.99 8.20
N LEU A 86 -6.03 3.05 8.79
CA LEU A 86 -7.23 2.43 8.26
C LEU A 86 -7.96 3.41 7.39
N ILE A 87 -8.42 2.92 6.26
CA ILE A 87 -9.11 3.76 5.33
C ILE A 87 -10.36 4.32 5.93
N GLU A 88 -11.13 3.50 6.68
CA GLU A 88 -12.30 4.00 7.27
C GLU A 88 -12.01 4.45 8.61
N LYS A 89 -11.26 4.89 9.13
CA LYS A 89 -11.00 5.55 10.23
C LYS A 89 -11.96 5.60 11.20
N GLY A 90 -12.33 4.95 11.75
CA GLY A 90 -13.30 5.00 12.72
C GLY A 90 -13.05 5.90 13.79
N GLU A 91 -12.27 6.52 14.02
CA GLU A 91 -12.26 7.38 15.07
C GLU A 91 -11.45 8.36 15.04
#